data_1bdc7f8762d1d77e04aa1bf723a48fdd
#
_entry.id   1bdc7f8762d1d77e04aa1bf723a48fdd
#
_cell.length_a   1.000
_cell.length_b   1.000
_cell.length_c   1.000
_cell.angle_alpha   90.00
_cell.angle_beta   90.00
_cell.angle_gamma   90.00
#
_symmetry.space_group_name_H-M   'P 1'
#
loop_
_entity.id
_entity.type
_entity.pdbx_description
1 polymer ?
#
loop_
_entity_poly.entity_id
_entity_poly.type
_entity_poly.pdbx_seq_one_letter_code
_entity_poly.pdbx_strand_id
1 'polypeptide(L)'
;KDNYIKLEGGRCMKKKFEQKWWHKSVVYQIYPKSFNDTTGSGEGDIRGIIEKLDYLKELGVEVIWITPMYKSPQNDNGYDISDYYDIDPNYGTMADFEEMLAEAHKRGLKIVMDIVVNHSSTENEWFKKSEAGDTEYKDFYIWKDAVDGKEPTNWQSKFGGNAWQYSEKRGQYYLHLFDVTQADLNW
;
A
#
# COMPACT_ATOMS: atom_id res chain seq x y z
N LYS A 1 2.72 26.46 -17.67
CA LYS A 1 1.37 27.08 -17.80
C LYS A 1 1.18 27.95 -16.55
N ASP A 2 1.20 29.27 -16.74
CA ASP A 2 1.03 30.23 -15.64
C ASP A 2 -0.39 30.13 -15.09
N ASN A 3 -0.51 29.74 -13.82
CA ASN A 3 -1.79 29.71 -13.11
C ASN A 3 -2.18 31.13 -12.70
N TYR A 4 -3.10 31.75 -13.42
CA TYR A 4 -3.72 33.02 -13.05
C TYR A 4 -5.07 32.78 -12.37
N ILE A 5 -5.36 33.51 -11.28
CA ILE A 5 -6.69 33.61 -10.70
C ILE A 5 -7.34 34.85 -11.28
N LYS A 6 -8.49 34.70 -11.94
CA LYS A 6 -9.30 35.80 -12.44
C LYS A 6 -10.11 36.37 -11.27
N LEU A 7 -9.88 37.63 -10.93
CA LEU A 7 -10.67 38.35 -9.91
C LEU A 7 -11.84 39.07 -10.58
N GLU A 8 -12.91 39.28 -9.81
CA GLU A 8 -14.00 40.18 -10.23
C GLU A 8 -13.41 41.55 -10.54
N GLY A 9 -13.71 42.10 -11.74
CA GLY A 9 -13.11 43.33 -12.24
C GLY A 9 -11.97 43.19 -13.23
N GLY A 10 -11.69 41.95 -13.75
CA GLY A 10 -10.79 41.72 -14.87
C GLY A 10 -9.28 41.74 -14.55
N ARG A 11 -8.87 41.93 -13.31
CA ARG A 11 -7.48 41.80 -12.89
C ARG A 11 -7.07 40.33 -12.73
N CYS A 12 -6.02 39.91 -13.42
CA CYS A 12 -5.38 38.62 -13.20
C CYS A 12 -4.21 38.79 -12.21
N MET A 13 -4.23 38.05 -11.10
CA MET A 13 -3.07 37.93 -10.22
C MET A 13 -2.37 36.59 -10.47
N LYS A 14 -1.04 36.62 -10.61
CA LYS A 14 -0.23 35.40 -10.56
C LYS A 14 -0.39 34.78 -9.18
N LYS A 15 -0.86 33.53 -9.13
CA LYS A 15 -0.81 32.78 -7.89
C LYS A 15 0.65 32.61 -7.50
N LYS A 16 1.08 33.19 -6.39
CA LYS A 16 2.44 33.04 -5.90
C LYS A 16 2.66 31.56 -5.60
N PHE A 17 3.59 30.93 -6.30
CA PHE A 17 3.95 29.53 -6.01
C PHE A 17 4.60 29.49 -4.63
N GLU A 18 3.92 28.84 -3.69
CA GLU A 18 4.48 28.61 -2.37
C GLU A 18 5.21 27.26 -2.37
N GLN A 19 6.53 27.34 -2.28
CA GLN A 19 7.37 26.15 -2.25
C GLN A 19 7.20 25.42 -0.91
N LYS A 20 6.74 24.18 -0.99
CA LYS A 20 6.66 23.27 0.15
C LYS A 20 7.96 22.48 0.29
N TRP A 21 8.25 21.97 1.48
CA TRP A 21 9.50 21.25 1.77
C TRP A 21 9.73 20.07 0.80
N TRP A 22 8.69 19.32 0.46
CA TRP A 22 8.78 18.15 -0.44
C TRP A 22 9.12 18.48 -1.90
N HIS A 23 8.97 19.72 -2.33
CA HIS A 23 9.31 20.12 -3.71
C HIS A 23 10.81 20.05 -4.02
N LYS A 24 11.65 19.97 -2.98
CA LYS A 24 13.11 19.90 -3.11
C LYS A 24 13.70 18.62 -2.53
N SER A 25 12.89 17.82 -1.86
CA SER A 25 13.38 16.64 -1.15
C SER A 25 13.71 15.51 -2.10
N VAL A 26 14.81 14.84 -1.82
CA VAL A 26 15.16 13.57 -2.46
C VAL A 26 14.45 12.45 -1.71
N VAL A 27 13.64 11.71 -2.43
CA VAL A 27 12.92 10.52 -1.90
C VAL A 27 13.64 9.27 -2.38
N TYR A 28 14.00 8.40 -1.45
CA TYR A 28 14.58 7.10 -1.73
C TYR A 28 13.57 6.00 -1.37
N GLN A 29 13.22 5.17 -2.35
CA GLN A 29 12.33 4.04 -2.10
C GLN A 29 13.11 2.85 -1.57
N ILE A 30 12.65 2.26 -0.48
CA ILE A 30 13.15 1.00 0.07
C ILE A 30 12.09 -0.08 -0.17
N TYR A 31 12.54 -1.17 -0.78
CA TYR A 31 11.84 -2.44 -0.79
C TYR A 31 12.47 -3.31 0.32
N PRO A 32 11.83 -3.50 1.48
CA PRO A 32 12.46 -4.13 2.65
C PRO A 32 13.06 -5.48 2.33
N LYS A 33 12.31 -6.32 1.61
CA LYS A 33 12.69 -7.69 1.26
C LYS A 33 14.06 -7.84 0.60
N SER A 34 14.51 -6.84 -0.16
CA SER A 34 15.75 -6.89 -0.93
C SER A 34 16.80 -5.84 -0.53
N PHE A 35 16.58 -5.09 0.57
CA PHE A 35 17.45 -3.95 0.90
C PHE A 35 18.69 -4.35 1.69
N ASN A 36 18.53 -4.90 2.89
CA ASN A 36 19.64 -5.36 3.72
C ASN A 36 19.15 -6.45 4.69
N ASP A 37 19.74 -7.64 4.61
CA ASP A 37 19.43 -8.79 5.44
C ASP A 37 20.42 -8.86 6.62
N THR A 38 19.92 -8.75 7.86
CA THR A 38 20.74 -8.85 9.07
C THR A 38 20.69 -10.24 9.70
N THR A 39 19.79 -11.11 9.26
CA THR A 39 19.55 -12.43 9.83
C THR A 39 20.19 -13.58 9.06
N GLY A 40 20.58 -13.33 7.81
CA GLY A 40 21.06 -14.36 6.88
C GLY A 40 19.93 -15.22 6.30
N SER A 41 18.70 -14.75 6.37
CA SER A 41 17.53 -15.46 5.82
C SER A 41 17.45 -15.45 4.30
N GLY A 42 18.16 -14.51 3.66
CA GLY A 42 18.06 -14.20 2.24
C GLY A 42 17.05 -13.12 1.93
N GLU A 43 16.33 -12.61 2.95
CA GLU A 43 15.40 -11.51 2.83
C GLU A 43 15.80 -10.37 3.77
N GLY A 44 15.68 -9.12 3.29
CA GLY A 44 15.97 -7.93 4.08
C GLY A 44 14.95 -7.70 5.19
N ASP A 45 15.35 -6.93 6.19
CA ASP A 45 14.57 -6.70 7.39
C ASP A 45 14.66 -5.23 7.88
N ILE A 46 13.84 -4.88 8.88
CA ILE A 46 13.80 -3.53 9.45
C ILE A 46 15.12 -3.17 10.12
N ARG A 47 15.80 -4.14 10.76
CA ARG A 47 17.13 -3.93 11.34
C ARG A 47 18.13 -3.54 10.28
N GLY A 48 18.05 -4.15 9.12
CA GLY A 48 18.85 -3.80 7.95
C GLY A 48 18.61 -2.38 7.46
N ILE A 49 17.37 -1.88 7.53
CA ILE A 49 17.08 -0.48 7.22
C ILE A 49 17.75 0.44 8.25
N ILE A 50 17.64 0.11 9.55
CA ILE A 50 18.27 0.90 10.63
C ILE A 50 19.78 1.02 10.42
N GLU A 51 20.46 -0.08 10.10
CA GLU A 51 21.90 -0.10 9.85
C GLU A 51 22.34 0.79 8.69
N LYS A 52 21.46 1.05 7.73
CA LYS A 52 21.74 1.84 6.51
C LYS A 52 21.28 3.29 6.58
N LEU A 53 20.69 3.74 7.69
CA LEU A 53 20.19 5.12 7.80
C LEU A 53 21.30 6.17 7.63
N ASP A 54 22.51 5.93 8.18
CA ASP A 54 23.64 6.84 8.03
C ASP A 54 24.10 6.91 6.55
N TYR A 55 24.19 5.77 5.88
CA TYR A 55 24.47 5.71 4.45
C TYR A 55 23.45 6.53 3.63
N LEU A 56 22.16 6.37 3.90
CA LEU A 56 21.11 7.12 3.22
C LEU A 56 21.22 8.63 3.49
N LYS A 57 21.58 9.01 4.72
CA LYS A 57 21.80 10.40 5.08
C LYS A 57 23.00 11.00 4.35
N GLU A 58 24.12 10.29 4.27
CA GLU A 58 25.31 10.70 3.55
C GLU A 58 25.07 10.82 2.04
N LEU A 59 24.19 9.96 1.49
CA LEU A 59 23.78 10.03 0.09
C LEU A 59 22.92 11.28 -0.22
N GLY A 60 22.46 12.00 0.80
CA GLY A 60 21.64 13.20 0.64
C GLY A 60 20.13 12.94 0.55
N VAL A 61 19.69 11.75 0.97
CA VAL A 61 18.25 11.41 1.09
C VAL A 61 17.64 12.22 2.23
N GLU A 62 16.44 12.71 2.03
CA GLU A 62 15.64 13.42 3.03
C GLU A 62 14.38 12.68 3.41
N VAL A 63 13.86 11.85 2.51
CA VAL A 63 12.63 11.08 2.69
C VAL A 63 12.87 9.64 2.27
N ILE A 64 12.53 8.71 3.13
CA ILE A 64 12.52 7.27 2.83
C ILE A 64 11.08 6.84 2.62
N TRP A 65 10.76 6.37 1.42
CA TRP A 65 9.50 5.72 1.12
C TRP A 65 9.69 4.20 1.23
N ILE A 66 8.95 3.58 2.13
CA ILE A 66 9.05 2.14 2.37
C ILE A 66 7.82 1.46 1.76
N THR A 67 8.05 0.46 0.89
CA THR A 67 6.98 -0.40 0.37
C THR A 67 6.34 -1.19 1.49
N PRO A 68 5.14 -1.79 1.30
CA PRO A 68 4.36 -2.33 2.40
C PRO A 68 5.14 -3.30 3.28
N MET A 69 5.11 -3.07 4.60
CA MET A 69 5.69 -3.94 5.63
C MET A 69 4.63 -4.57 6.53
N TYR A 70 3.35 -4.40 6.19
CA TYR A 70 2.25 -4.98 6.94
C TYR A 70 2.22 -6.49 6.78
N LYS A 71 1.53 -7.20 7.68
CA LYS A 71 1.32 -8.65 7.53
C LYS A 71 0.71 -8.98 6.18
N SER A 72 1.32 -9.91 5.48
CA SER A 72 0.95 -10.31 4.13
C SER A 72 1.29 -11.78 3.87
N PRO A 73 0.45 -12.54 3.15
CA PRO A 73 0.82 -13.85 2.61
C PRO A 73 1.92 -13.78 1.53
N GLN A 74 2.33 -12.57 1.12
CA GLN A 74 3.42 -12.31 0.17
C GLN A 74 3.14 -12.82 -1.26
N ASN A 75 1.86 -12.99 -1.65
CA ASN A 75 1.48 -13.36 -3.02
C ASN A 75 1.81 -12.25 -4.03
N ASP A 76 1.77 -10.99 -3.58
CA ASP A 76 2.20 -9.82 -4.35
C ASP A 76 3.21 -8.98 -3.57
N ASN A 77 4.21 -9.64 -3.00
CA ASN A 77 5.37 -9.01 -2.36
C ASN A 77 5.01 -7.94 -1.31
N GLY A 78 3.98 -8.21 -0.50
CA GLY A 78 3.51 -7.33 0.57
C GLY A 78 2.33 -6.43 0.19
N TYR A 79 1.97 -6.32 -1.09
CA TYR A 79 0.81 -5.54 -1.52
C TYR A 79 -0.54 -6.25 -1.28
N ASP A 80 -0.54 -7.53 -0.98
CA ASP A 80 -1.68 -8.33 -0.54
C ASP A 80 -1.76 -8.33 1.00
N ILE A 81 -2.27 -7.26 1.59
CA ILE A 81 -2.23 -7.04 3.04
C ILE A 81 -3.31 -7.82 3.76
N SER A 82 -2.90 -8.71 4.68
CA SER A 82 -3.80 -9.49 5.52
C SER A 82 -4.13 -8.83 6.87
N ASP A 83 -3.25 -7.94 7.36
CA ASP A 83 -3.47 -7.14 8.57
C ASP A 83 -2.75 -5.80 8.44
N TYR A 84 -3.52 -4.70 8.50
CA TYR A 84 -2.99 -3.33 8.40
C TYR A 84 -2.45 -2.79 9.74
N TYR A 85 -2.64 -3.50 10.84
CA TYR A 85 -2.35 -3.02 12.19
C TYR A 85 -1.04 -3.57 12.75
N ASP A 86 -0.37 -4.46 12.01
CA ASP A 86 0.85 -5.08 12.50
C ASP A 86 1.90 -5.26 11.38
N ILE A 87 3.16 -5.40 11.77
CA ILE A 87 4.30 -5.62 10.89
C ILE A 87 4.38 -7.11 10.52
N ASP A 88 4.77 -7.38 9.27
CA ASP A 88 5.05 -8.74 8.82
C ASP A 88 6.25 -9.31 9.60
N PRO A 89 6.12 -10.48 10.24
CA PRO A 89 7.18 -11.08 11.04
C PRO A 89 8.46 -11.39 10.25
N ASN A 90 8.38 -11.51 8.92
CA ASN A 90 9.57 -11.68 8.08
C ASN A 90 10.45 -10.41 8.07
N TYR A 91 9.88 -9.25 8.30
CA TYR A 91 10.61 -7.98 8.34
C TYR A 91 10.99 -7.54 9.76
N GLY A 92 10.31 -8.04 10.77
CA GLY A 92 10.54 -7.67 12.17
C GLY A 92 9.26 -7.52 12.97
N THR A 93 9.32 -6.68 13.99
CA THR A 93 8.22 -6.41 14.91
C THR A 93 7.79 -4.94 14.88
N MET A 94 6.64 -4.62 15.50
CA MET A 94 6.23 -3.23 15.70
C MET A 94 7.29 -2.43 16.48
N ALA A 95 7.95 -3.04 17.47
CA ALA A 95 9.03 -2.39 18.22
C ALA A 95 10.24 -2.05 17.33
N ASP A 96 10.59 -2.93 16.38
CA ASP A 96 11.63 -2.65 15.38
C ASP A 96 11.24 -1.49 14.46
N PHE A 97 9.97 -1.41 14.07
CA PHE A 97 9.46 -0.29 13.28
C PHE A 97 9.51 1.04 14.06
N GLU A 98 9.09 1.04 15.31
CA GLU A 98 9.14 2.23 16.18
C GLU A 98 10.59 2.71 16.40
N GLU A 99 11.53 1.79 16.58
CA GLU A 99 12.96 2.10 16.67
C GLU A 99 13.47 2.69 15.36
N MET A 100 13.16 2.08 14.21
CA MET A 100 13.54 2.59 12.89
C MET A 100 13.02 4.02 12.68
N LEU A 101 11.77 4.28 13.03
CA LEU A 101 11.16 5.60 12.92
C LEU A 101 11.91 6.63 13.81
N ALA A 102 12.20 6.26 15.04
CA ALA A 102 12.94 7.13 15.97
C ALA A 102 14.36 7.41 15.45
N GLU A 103 15.08 6.39 14.98
CA GLU A 103 16.45 6.53 14.46
C GLU A 103 16.51 7.33 13.15
N ALA A 104 15.51 7.18 12.26
CA ALA A 104 15.37 8.00 11.08
C ALA A 104 15.15 9.48 11.45
N HIS A 105 14.23 9.75 12.37
CA HIS A 105 13.93 11.12 12.83
C HIS A 105 15.13 11.80 13.52
N LYS A 106 15.92 11.09 14.30
CA LYS A 106 17.18 11.61 14.90
C LYS A 106 18.15 12.12 13.82
N ARG A 107 18.15 11.52 12.64
CA ARG A 107 18.98 11.89 11.49
C ARG A 107 18.33 12.95 10.60
N GLY A 108 17.12 13.41 10.95
CA GLY A 108 16.33 14.34 10.13
C GLY A 108 15.77 13.73 8.85
N LEU A 109 15.72 12.39 8.77
CA LEU A 109 15.06 11.65 7.70
C LEU A 109 13.56 11.54 7.98
N LYS A 110 12.74 11.66 6.96
CA LYS A 110 11.29 11.46 7.04
C LYS A 110 10.93 10.09 6.50
N ILE A 111 9.96 9.44 7.13
CA ILE A 111 9.43 8.16 6.66
C ILE A 111 8.08 8.40 6.00
N VAL A 112 7.88 7.78 4.84
CA VAL A 112 6.61 7.67 4.13
C VAL A 112 6.31 6.18 4.00
N MET A 113 5.19 5.78 4.59
CA MET A 113 4.67 4.42 4.47
C MET A 113 3.80 4.31 3.23
N ASP A 114 3.94 3.20 2.52
CA ASP A 114 3.02 2.85 1.44
C ASP A 114 1.65 2.50 2.03
N ILE A 115 0.58 3.07 1.47
CA ILE A 115 -0.78 2.77 1.91
C ILE A 115 -1.57 2.15 0.77
N VAL A 116 -1.86 0.86 0.90
CA VAL A 116 -2.61 0.09 -0.08
C VAL A 116 -4.08 0.09 0.30
N VAL A 117 -4.86 0.99 -0.30
CA VAL A 117 -6.28 1.19 0.03
C VAL A 117 -7.24 0.79 -1.09
N ASN A 118 -6.73 0.28 -2.22
CA ASN A 118 -7.56 -0.22 -3.31
C ASN A 118 -8.17 -1.59 -2.98
N HIS A 119 -7.40 -2.45 -2.34
CA HIS A 119 -7.73 -3.85 -2.05
C HIS A 119 -7.10 -4.31 -0.75
N SER A 120 -7.51 -5.47 -0.27
CA SER A 120 -6.79 -6.23 0.75
C SER A 120 -6.54 -7.65 0.27
N SER A 121 -5.68 -8.38 1.00
CA SER A 121 -5.59 -9.83 0.82
C SER A 121 -6.93 -10.51 1.08
N THR A 122 -7.24 -11.59 0.35
CA THR A 122 -8.35 -12.49 0.68
C THR A 122 -8.15 -13.21 2.00
N GLU A 123 -6.94 -13.18 2.57
CA GLU A 123 -6.67 -13.66 3.93
C GLU A 123 -6.95 -12.63 5.02
N ASN A 124 -7.29 -11.40 4.66
CA ASN A 124 -7.70 -10.38 5.62
C ASN A 124 -9.02 -10.77 6.30
N GLU A 125 -9.11 -10.53 7.60
CA GLU A 125 -10.33 -10.84 8.38
C GLU A 125 -11.56 -10.10 7.88
N TRP A 126 -11.41 -8.90 7.31
CA TRP A 126 -12.51 -8.17 6.69
C TRP A 126 -13.08 -8.92 5.49
N PHE A 127 -12.20 -9.50 4.65
CA PHE A 127 -12.64 -10.28 3.50
C PHE A 127 -13.34 -11.57 3.95
N LYS A 128 -12.75 -12.33 4.88
CA LYS A 128 -13.34 -13.57 5.40
C LYS A 128 -14.73 -13.38 6.01
N LYS A 129 -14.89 -12.26 6.76
CA LYS A 129 -16.20 -11.88 7.32
C LYS A 129 -17.17 -11.44 6.23
N SER A 130 -16.73 -10.63 5.28
CA SER A 130 -17.53 -10.21 4.12
C SER A 130 -18.01 -11.40 3.31
N GLU A 131 -17.11 -12.33 3.02
CA GLU A 131 -17.41 -13.58 2.30
C GLU A 131 -18.41 -14.46 3.06
N ALA A 132 -18.33 -14.48 4.39
CA ALA A 132 -19.29 -15.20 5.26
C ALA A 132 -20.66 -14.50 5.37
N GLY A 133 -20.83 -13.30 4.81
CA GLY A 133 -22.08 -12.55 4.88
C GLY A 133 -22.30 -11.83 6.21
N ASP A 134 -21.25 -11.59 7.00
CA ASP A 134 -21.32 -10.82 8.24
C ASP A 134 -21.95 -9.44 8.00
N THR A 135 -22.91 -9.07 8.83
CA THR A 135 -23.74 -7.87 8.61
C THR A 135 -22.95 -6.57 8.61
N GLU A 136 -21.86 -6.47 9.34
CA GLU A 136 -20.98 -5.31 9.39
C GLU A 136 -20.04 -5.26 8.18
N TYR A 137 -19.54 -6.39 7.73
CA TYR A 137 -18.47 -6.47 6.72
C TYR A 137 -18.98 -6.85 5.32
N LYS A 138 -20.23 -7.24 5.14
CA LYS A 138 -20.79 -7.79 3.89
C LYS A 138 -20.56 -6.89 2.67
N ASP A 139 -20.51 -5.57 2.87
CA ASP A 139 -20.40 -4.57 1.82
C ASP A 139 -19.01 -3.93 1.74
N PHE A 140 -18.00 -4.46 2.46
CA PHE A 140 -16.63 -3.94 2.44
C PHE A 140 -15.91 -4.19 1.11
N TYR A 141 -16.36 -5.21 0.36
CA TYR A 141 -15.79 -5.59 -0.94
C TYR A 141 -16.86 -5.54 -2.02
N ILE A 142 -16.42 -5.48 -3.27
CA ILE A 142 -17.31 -5.41 -4.44
C ILE A 142 -17.73 -6.82 -4.81
N TRP A 143 -18.97 -7.18 -4.48
CA TRP A 143 -19.60 -8.46 -4.81
C TRP A 143 -20.67 -8.30 -5.89
N LYS A 144 -20.78 -9.27 -6.79
CA LYS A 144 -21.82 -9.32 -7.84
C LYS A 144 -22.30 -10.74 -8.06
N ASP A 145 -23.58 -10.85 -8.39
CA ASP A 145 -24.16 -12.12 -8.83
C ASP A 145 -23.65 -12.49 -10.21
N ALA A 146 -23.69 -13.80 -10.53
CA ALA A 146 -23.46 -14.29 -11.88
C ALA A 146 -24.47 -13.69 -12.86
N VAL A 147 -24.03 -13.39 -14.08
CA VAL A 147 -24.91 -13.00 -15.19
C VAL A 147 -24.91 -14.14 -16.22
N ASP A 148 -26.05 -14.75 -16.44
CA ASP A 148 -26.21 -15.93 -17.31
C ASP A 148 -25.25 -17.09 -16.98
N GLY A 149 -24.98 -17.29 -15.68
CA GLY A 149 -24.06 -18.31 -15.17
C GLY A 149 -22.59 -18.04 -15.40
N LYS A 150 -22.22 -16.81 -15.76
CA LYS A 150 -20.85 -16.35 -16.03
C LYS A 150 -20.48 -15.16 -15.15
N GLU A 151 -19.26 -14.67 -15.34
CA GLU A 151 -18.76 -13.49 -14.68
C GLU A 151 -19.63 -12.26 -14.94
N PRO A 152 -19.77 -11.34 -13.96
CA PRO A 152 -20.65 -10.18 -14.05
C PRO A 152 -20.36 -9.25 -15.23
N THR A 153 -19.07 -9.12 -15.60
CA THR A 153 -18.61 -8.30 -16.73
C THR A 153 -17.40 -8.93 -17.41
N ASN A 154 -16.98 -8.37 -18.53
CA ASN A 154 -15.77 -8.77 -19.26
C ASN A 154 -14.50 -8.02 -18.80
N TRP A 155 -14.48 -7.46 -17.60
CA TRP A 155 -13.31 -6.76 -17.09
C TRP A 155 -12.14 -7.71 -16.89
N GLN A 156 -10.93 -7.17 -17.15
CA GLN A 156 -9.69 -7.92 -17.00
C GLN A 156 -8.86 -7.37 -15.87
N SER A 157 -8.19 -8.27 -15.14
CA SER A 157 -7.19 -7.93 -14.15
C SER A 157 -5.97 -7.25 -14.80
N LYS A 158 -5.27 -6.41 -14.06
CA LYS A 158 -4.00 -5.79 -14.45
C LYS A 158 -2.90 -6.83 -14.68
N PHE A 159 -3.01 -7.98 -14.02
CA PHE A 159 -2.06 -9.10 -14.17
C PHE A 159 -2.50 -10.12 -15.23
N GLY A 160 -3.63 -9.86 -15.91
CA GLY A 160 -4.22 -10.72 -16.93
C GLY A 160 -5.33 -11.64 -16.40
N GLY A 161 -6.13 -12.16 -17.31
CA GLY A 161 -7.31 -12.95 -16.95
C GLY A 161 -8.51 -12.10 -16.53
N ASN A 162 -9.56 -12.76 -16.05
CA ASN A 162 -10.79 -12.10 -15.61
C ASN A 162 -10.54 -11.33 -14.30
N ALA A 163 -11.22 -10.20 -14.11
CA ALA A 163 -11.17 -9.42 -12.87
C ALA A 163 -12.19 -9.88 -11.81
N TRP A 164 -12.93 -10.94 -12.09
CA TRP A 164 -13.94 -11.49 -11.20
C TRP A 164 -13.62 -12.92 -10.82
N GLN A 165 -13.62 -13.21 -9.52
CA GLN A 165 -13.43 -14.55 -8.98
C GLN A 165 -14.68 -15.00 -8.23
N TYR A 166 -15.16 -16.20 -8.53
CA TYR A 166 -16.32 -16.78 -7.85
C TYR A 166 -15.93 -17.30 -6.46
N SER A 167 -16.72 -16.93 -5.45
CA SER A 167 -16.65 -17.51 -4.12
C SER A 167 -17.80 -18.48 -3.94
N GLU A 168 -17.50 -19.76 -3.80
CA GLU A 168 -18.53 -20.79 -3.51
C GLU A 168 -19.20 -20.55 -2.16
N LYS A 169 -18.45 -20.04 -1.19
CA LYS A 169 -18.94 -19.79 0.16
C LYS A 169 -19.98 -18.67 0.19
N ARG A 170 -19.80 -17.62 -0.61
CA ARG A 170 -20.76 -16.52 -0.71
C ARG A 170 -21.79 -16.72 -1.83
N GLY A 171 -21.48 -17.53 -2.84
CA GLY A 171 -22.31 -17.72 -4.01
C GLY A 171 -22.30 -16.53 -4.99
N GLN A 172 -21.30 -15.67 -4.89
CA GLN A 172 -21.13 -14.45 -5.68
C GLN A 172 -19.70 -14.33 -6.20
N TYR A 173 -19.49 -13.44 -7.16
CA TYR A 173 -18.16 -13.03 -7.61
C TYR A 173 -17.68 -11.81 -6.84
N TYR A 174 -16.40 -11.81 -6.44
CA TYR A 174 -15.73 -10.59 -5.97
C TYR A 174 -14.85 -10.01 -7.07
N LEU A 175 -14.68 -8.68 -7.04
CA LEU A 175 -13.79 -7.96 -7.95
C LEU A 175 -12.35 -8.03 -7.45
N HIS A 176 -11.40 -8.26 -8.36
CA HIS A 176 -9.96 -8.11 -8.13
C HIS A 176 -9.29 -7.48 -9.35
N LEU A 177 -8.96 -6.21 -9.29
CA LEU A 177 -8.29 -5.52 -10.40
C LEU A 177 -6.79 -5.88 -10.50
N PHE A 178 -6.23 -6.47 -9.45
CA PHE A 178 -4.86 -7.00 -9.40
C PHE A 178 -4.88 -8.52 -9.29
N ASP A 179 -4.09 -9.12 -8.41
CA ASP A 179 -4.09 -10.56 -8.22
C ASP A 179 -5.42 -11.09 -7.69
N VAL A 180 -5.72 -12.35 -7.99
CA VAL A 180 -6.94 -13.03 -7.48
C VAL A 180 -7.00 -13.04 -5.95
N THR A 181 -5.85 -12.97 -5.28
CA THR A 181 -5.73 -12.87 -3.82
C THR A 181 -5.88 -11.45 -3.27
N GLN A 182 -6.16 -10.46 -4.12
CA GLN A 182 -6.27 -9.03 -3.78
C GLN A 182 -7.67 -8.52 -4.11
N ALA A 183 -8.63 -8.78 -3.21
CA ALA A 183 -10.02 -8.36 -3.39
C ALA A 183 -10.18 -6.84 -3.25
N ASP A 184 -10.84 -6.20 -4.22
CA ASP A 184 -11.06 -4.76 -4.25
C ASP A 184 -12.06 -4.32 -3.17
N LEU A 185 -11.68 -3.27 -2.42
CA LEU A 185 -12.53 -2.63 -1.42
C LEU A 185 -13.63 -1.81 -2.07
N ASN A 186 -14.77 -1.73 -1.43
CA ASN A 186 -15.94 -0.99 -1.87
C ASN A 186 -16.02 0.36 -1.15
N TRP A 187 -15.52 1.40 -1.77
CA TRP A 187 -15.49 2.78 -1.25
C TRP A 187 -16.78 3.55 -1.51
#